data_a3119156cc2c7ed3838be8caf56a8f68
#
_entry.id   a3119156cc2c7ed3838be8caf56a8f68
#
_cell.length_a   1.000
_cell.length_b   1.000
_cell.length_c   1.000
_cell.angle_alpha   90.00
_cell.angle_beta   90.00
_cell.angle_gamma   90.00
#
_symmetry.space_group_name_H-M   'P 1'
#
loop_
_entity.id
_entity.type
_entity.pdbx_description
1 polymer ?
#
loop_
_entity_poly.entity_id
_entity_poly.type
_entity_poly.pdbx_seq_one_letter_code
_entity_poly.pdbx_strand_id
1 'polypeptide(L)'
;IMRTAGLDSSQGPTAAKYIVEKVKPQRIAIIHDKQQYGEGLARSVQDNLKKAGANIVFFDGITAGEKDFSALLARLKKENIDFVYYGGYYPEMGQMLRQARSVGLKTVFMGPEGVGNASLSNIAGAAAEGMLVTMPKRYDQDPANSAIVNALKAEKKDPSGPYVWITYAAVQSLTQAMDRTGSQQPLDLINDLKAHGAKTVIGPLTWDEKGDLKGFEFGVFQWHADGSSSAAK
;
A
#
# COMPACT_ATOMS: atom_id res chain seq x y z
N ILE A 1 13.51 1.11 -18.29
CA ILE A 1 12.24 0.93 -17.58
C ILE A 1 11.89 2.26 -16.94
N MET A 2 10.63 2.67 -17.02
CA MET A 2 10.06 3.84 -16.32
C MET A 2 8.91 3.34 -15.45
N ARG A 3 8.68 3.98 -14.30
CA ARG A 3 7.55 3.61 -13.43
C ARG A 3 6.71 4.83 -13.03
N THR A 4 5.43 4.59 -12.86
CA THR A 4 4.45 5.57 -12.36
C THR A 4 3.98 5.24 -10.94
N ALA A 5 4.56 4.20 -10.32
CA ALA A 5 4.34 3.81 -8.94
C ALA A 5 5.53 4.21 -8.07
N GLY A 6 5.29 4.40 -6.78
CA GLY A 6 6.35 4.59 -5.79
C GLY A 6 7.19 3.35 -5.56
N LEU A 7 8.33 3.54 -4.92
CA LEU A 7 9.25 2.44 -4.56
C LEU A 7 8.94 1.91 -3.16
N ASP A 8 9.11 0.60 -2.98
CA ASP A 8 9.04 -0.05 -1.67
C ASP A 8 10.04 0.54 -0.68
N SER A 9 11.19 1.03 -1.19
CA SER A 9 12.20 1.73 -0.40
C SER A 9 11.72 3.04 0.23
N SER A 10 10.63 3.63 -0.24
CA SER A 10 9.97 4.78 0.38
C SER A 10 8.73 4.37 1.21
N GLN A 11 8.07 3.26 0.85
CA GLN A 11 6.88 2.79 1.56
C GLN A 11 7.20 2.27 2.97
N GLY A 12 8.24 1.47 3.12
CA GLY A 12 8.65 0.95 4.43
C GLY A 12 9.01 2.03 5.46
N PRO A 13 9.85 3.03 5.13
CA PRO A 13 10.11 4.17 6.00
C PRO A 13 8.87 4.97 6.36
N THR A 14 7.93 5.17 5.41
CA THR A 14 6.66 5.87 5.67
C THR A 14 5.82 5.12 6.71
N ALA A 15 5.69 3.79 6.57
CA ALA A 15 4.99 2.97 7.56
C ALA A 15 5.65 3.06 8.94
N ALA A 16 6.97 2.86 9.00
CA ALA A 16 7.71 2.87 10.26
C ALA A 16 7.62 4.22 10.98
N LYS A 17 7.73 5.33 10.24
CA LYS A 17 7.56 6.68 10.78
C LYS A 17 6.19 6.85 11.41
N TYR A 18 5.13 6.48 10.71
CA TYR A 18 3.77 6.59 11.22
C TYR A 18 3.55 5.72 12.47
N ILE A 19 4.06 4.48 12.48
CA ILE A 19 3.98 3.58 13.64
C ILE A 19 4.60 4.24 14.87
N VAL A 20 5.81 4.81 14.74
CA VAL A 20 6.54 5.40 15.87
C VAL A 20 5.93 6.73 16.32
N GLU A 21 5.55 7.60 15.40
CA GLU A 21 5.12 8.96 15.73
C GLU A 21 3.64 9.05 16.12
N LYS A 22 2.79 8.21 15.52
CA LYS A 22 1.33 8.28 15.65
C LYS A 22 0.76 7.15 16.48
N VAL A 23 1.04 5.90 16.13
CA VAL A 23 0.47 4.74 16.83
C VAL A 23 1.15 4.51 18.19
N LYS A 24 2.47 4.63 18.24
CA LYS A 24 3.30 4.49 19.47
C LYS A 24 3.06 3.18 20.22
N PRO A 25 3.08 2.03 19.51
CA PRO A 25 2.80 0.76 20.15
C PRO A 25 3.92 0.36 21.11
N GLN A 26 3.57 -0.45 22.11
CA GLN A 26 4.53 -0.93 23.12
C GLN A 26 5.20 -2.24 22.69
N ARG A 27 4.49 -3.10 21.94
CA ARG A 27 4.94 -4.44 21.58
C ARG A 27 4.53 -4.78 20.15
N ILE A 28 5.51 -4.81 19.26
CA ILE A 28 5.29 -4.97 17.83
C ILE A 28 5.63 -6.40 17.40
N ALA A 29 4.76 -7.02 16.61
CA ALA A 29 5.13 -8.16 15.79
C ALA A 29 5.17 -7.75 14.31
N ILE A 30 6.10 -8.32 13.57
CA ILE A 30 6.21 -8.14 12.12
C ILE A 30 6.05 -9.51 11.47
N ILE A 31 5.09 -9.61 10.58
CA ILE A 31 4.72 -10.84 9.87
C ILE A 31 4.86 -10.62 8.37
N HIS A 32 5.23 -11.64 7.60
CA HIS A 32 5.27 -11.58 6.14
C HIS A 32 4.83 -12.89 5.49
N ASP A 33 4.46 -12.84 4.21
CA ASP A 33 3.97 -13.98 3.43
C ASP A 33 5.08 -14.86 2.81
N LYS A 34 6.34 -14.62 3.18
CA LYS A 34 7.54 -15.26 2.61
C LYS A 34 7.73 -15.04 1.11
N GLN A 35 6.99 -14.11 0.51
CA GLN A 35 7.19 -13.70 -0.87
C GLN A 35 8.12 -12.47 -0.93
N GLN A 36 8.80 -12.30 -2.06
CA GLN A 36 9.79 -11.23 -2.24
C GLN A 36 9.25 -9.84 -1.87
N TYR A 37 8.02 -9.52 -2.29
CA TYR A 37 7.38 -8.23 -1.99
C TYR A 37 7.08 -8.09 -0.50
N GLY A 38 6.34 -9.02 0.08
CA GLY A 38 5.89 -8.93 1.47
C GLY A 38 7.05 -8.99 2.47
N GLU A 39 8.01 -9.90 2.27
CA GLU A 39 9.20 -10.00 3.11
C GLU A 39 10.11 -8.77 2.95
N GLY A 40 10.29 -8.27 1.72
CA GLY A 40 11.10 -7.07 1.47
C GLY A 40 10.57 -5.85 2.21
N LEU A 41 9.26 -5.60 2.16
CA LEU A 41 8.62 -4.50 2.91
C LEU A 41 8.66 -4.73 4.42
N ALA A 42 8.38 -5.94 4.89
CA ALA A 42 8.47 -6.28 6.32
C ALA A 42 9.88 -6.02 6.88
N ARG A 43 10.93 -6.40 6.14
CA ARG A 43 12.32 -6.10 6.51
C ARG A 43 12.62 -4.60 6.50
N SER A 44 12.15 -3.87 5.49
CA SER A 44 12.32 -2.41 5.43
C SER A 44 11.66 -1.72 6.63
N VAL A 45 10.45 -2.13 7.01
CA VAL A 45 9.77 -1.62 8.21
C VAL A 45 10.53 -2.02 9.48
N GLN A 46 10.98 -3.27 9.60
CA GLN A 46 11.77 -3.74 10.74
C GLN A 46 13.03 -2.89 10.96
N ASP A 47 13.78 -2.66 9.90
CA ASP A 47 15.04 -1.93 9.98
C ASP A 47 14.84 -0.47 10.41
N ASN A 48 13.78 0.18 9.90
CA ASN A 48 13.44 1.55 10.30
C ASN A 48 12.89 1.63 11.73
N LEU A 49 12.07 0.66 12.16
CA LEU A 49 11.60 0.57 13.55
C LEU A 49 12.75 0.30 14.53
N LYS A 50 13.71 -0.56 14.18
CA LYS A 50 14.92 -0.78 14.98
C LYS A 50 15.75 0.49 15.14
N LYS A 51 15.96 1.23 14.05
CA LYS A 51 16.67 2.53 14.09
C LYS A 51 15.98 3.55 14.99
N ALA A 52 14.65 3.48 15.08
CA ALA A 52 13.84 4.33 15.95
C ALA A 52 13.74 3.81 17.41
N GLY A 53 14.36 2.69 17.75
CA GLY A 53 14.33 2.11 19.09
C GLY A 53 13.01 1.44 19.46
N ALA A 54 12.16 1.07 18.49
CA ALA A 54 10.87 0.44 18.75
C ALA A 54 11.04 -1.02 19.23
N ASN A 55 10.14 -1.46 20.10
CA ASN A 55 10.17 -2.80 20.67
C ASN A 55 9.54 -3.83 19.75
N ILE A 56 10.34 -4.46 18.92
CA ILE A 56 9.93 -5.56 18.03
C ILE A 56 10.13 -6.88 18.77
N VAL A 57 9.02 -7.51 19.16
CA VAL A 57 9.04 -8.75 19.95
C VAL A 57 9.43 -9.95 19.10
N PHE A 58 8.90 -10.03 17.87
CA PHE A 58 9.31 -11.05 16.91
C PHE A 58 9.08 -10.61 15.45
N PHE A 59 9.80 -11.27 14.57
CA PHE A 59 9.69 -11.22 13.12
C PHE A 59 9.51 -12.65 12.61
N ASP A 60 8.41 -12.91 11.89
CA ASP A 60 8.07 -14.27 11.45
C ASP A 60 7.34 -14.28 10.12
N GLY A 61 7.22 -15.44 9.49
CA GLY A 61 6.57 -15.62 8.20
C GLY A 61 5.46 -16.65 8.24
N ILE A 62 4.35 -16.30 7.58
CA ILE A 62 3.26 -17.24 7.23
C ILE A 62 3.52 -17.83 5.84
N THR A 63 2.75 -18.84 5.46
CA THR A 63 2.76 -19.33 4.08
C THR A 63 1.70 -18.59 3.26
N ALA A 64 2.09 -18.08 2.09
CA ALA A 64 1.11 -17.44 1.19
C ALA A 64 -0.02 -18.44 0.86
N GLY A 65 -1.27 -17.96 0.93
CA GLY A 65 -2.47 -18.79 0.77
C GLY A 65 -2.94 -19.49 2.06
N GLU A 66 -2.25 -19.30 3.18
CA GLU A 66 -2.67 -19.82 4.50
C GLU A 66 -4.05 -19.27 4.90
N LYS A 67 -4.86 -20.12 5.50
CA LYS A 67 -6.24 -19.79 5.88
C LYS A 67 -6.51 -19.88 7.37
N ASP A 68 -5.64 -20.56 8.13
CA ASP A 68 -5.76 -20.73 9.57
C ASP A 68 -4.57 -20.06 10.27
N PHE A 69 -4.87 -19.01 11.02
CA PHE A 69 -3.91 -18.21 11.77
C PHE A 69 -3.97 -18.45 13.28
N SER A 70 -4.65 -19.50 13.73
CA SER A 70 -4.88 -19.76 15.16
C SER A 70 -3.58 -19.79 15.97
N ALA A 71 -2.54 -20.44 15.46
CA ALA A 71 -1.24 -20.52 16.14
C ALA A 71 -0.57 -19.14 16.26
N LEU A 72 -0.61 -18.34 15.17
CA LEU A 72 -0.11 -16.97 15.17
C LEU A 72 -0.87 -16.11 16.17
N LEU A 73 -2.21 -16.15 16.17
CA LEU A 73 -3.05 -15.37 17.05
C LEU A 73 -2.88 -15.73 18.52
N ALA A 74 -2.70 -17.02 18.82
CA ALA A 74 -2.35 -17.48 20.17
C ALA A 74 -1.00 -16.90 20.63
N ARG A 75 -0.01 -16.84 19.74
CA ARG A 75 1.29 -16.21 20.04
C ARG A 75 1.15 -14.70 20.23
N LEU A 76 0.40 -13.99 19.39
CA LEU A 76 0.16 -12.56 19.55
C LEU A 76 -0.46 -12.26 20.93
N LYS A 77 -1.43 -13.08 21.35
CA LYS A 77 -2.07 -12.95 22.66
C LYS A 77 -1.10 -13.24 23.82
N LYS A 78 -0.35 -14.35 23.74
CA LYS A 78 0.64 -14.74 24.75
C LYS A 78 1.71 -13.67 24.95
N GLU A 79 2.19 -13.09 23.85
CA GLU A 79 3.24 -12.06 23.87
C GLU A 79 2.68 -10.65 24.09
N ASN A 80 1.37 -10.49 24.35
CA ASN A 80 0.70 -9.21 24.53
C ASN A 80 1.03 -8.21 23.40
N ILE A 81 0.97 -8.66 22.15
CA ILE A 81 1.24 -7.80 20.98
C ILE A 81 0.09 -6.83 20.78
N ASP A 82 0.38 -5.54 20.78
CA ASP A 82 -0.58 -4.48 20.53
C ASP A 82 -0.59 -3.96 19.10
N PHE A 83 0.46 -4.28 18.34
CA PHE A 83 0.57 -3.87 16.93
C PHE A 83 1.21 -4.97 16.07
N VAL A 84 0.61 -5.22 14.89
CA VAL A 84 1.14 -6.11 13.87
C VAL A 84 1.35 -5.34 12.57
N TYR A 85 2.58 -5.34 12.04
CA TYR A 85 2.80 -5.04 10.64
C TYR A 85 2.82 -6.34 9.85
N TYR A 86 1.98 -6.43 8.80
CA TYR A 86 1.95 -7.57 7.90
C TYR A 86 2.41 -7.17 6.50
N GLY A 87 3.52 -7.71 6.04
CA GLY A 87 3.99 -7.61 4.66
C GLY A 87 3.39 -8.71 3.80
N GLY A 88 2.49 -8.35 2.89
CA GLY A 88 1.81 -9.29 2.02
C GLY A 88 0.57 -8.68 1.37
N TYR A 89 -0.43 -9.50 1.11
CA TYR A 89 -1.61 -9.14 0.35
C TYR A 89 -2.91 -9.24 1.16
N TYR A 90 -4.00 -8.68 0.59
CA TYR A 90 -5.30 -8.58 1.25
C TYR A 90 -5.99 -9.93 1.61
N PRO A 91 -5.79 -11.06 0.90
CA PRO A 91 -6.49 -12.29 1.27
C PRO A 91 -6.10 -12.80 2.67
N GLU A 92 -4.80 -12.87 2.96
CA GLU A 92 -4.29 -13.29 4.27
C GLU A 92 -4.60 -12.24 5.34
N MET A 93 -4.41 -10.93 5.04
CA MET A 93 -4.74 -9.86 5.97
C MET A 93 -6.21 -9.93 6.39
N GLY A 94 -7.13 -10.11 5.44
CA GLY A 94 -8.56 -10.22 5.73
C GLY A 94 -8.90 -11.40 6.63
N GLN A 95 -8.27 -12.54 6.41
CA GLN A 95 -8.45 -13.73 7.24
C GLN A 95 -7.87 -13.51 8.66
N MET A 96 -6.67 -12.93 8.77
CA MET A 96 -6.06 -12.61 10.06
C MET A 96 -6.93 -11.65 10.87
N LEU A 97 -7.43 -10.59 10.25
CA LEU A 97 -8.32 -9.61 10.90
C LEU A 97 -9.58 -10.29 11.44
N ARG A 98 -10.27 -11.09 10.60
CA ARG A 98 -11.49 -11.79 10.98
C ARG A 98 -11.25 -12.72 12.16
N GLN A 99 -10.21 -13.56 12.10
CA GLN A 99 -9.87 -14.50 13.16
C GLN A 99 -9.40 -13.78 14.42
N ALA A 100 -8.59 -12.73 14.32
CA ALA A 100 -8.15 -11.93 15.46
C ALA A 100 -9.34 -11.35 16.24
N ARG A 101 -10.32 -10.78 15.55
CA ARG A 101 -11.52 -10.23 16.21
C ARG A 101 -12.41 -11.33 16.81
N SER A 102 -12.51 -12.51 16.18
CA SER A 102 -13.28 -13.63 16.71
C SER A 102 -12.75 -14.18 18.05
N VAL A 103 -11.42 -14.06 18.28
CA VAL A 103 -10.80 -14.46 19.56
C VAL A 103 -10.58 -13.27 20.51
N GLY A 104 -11.18 -12.11 20.21
CA GLY A 104 -11.17 -10.92 21.07
C GLY A 104 -9.85 -10.14 21.09
N LEU A 105 -8.95 -10.33 20.12
CA LEU A 105 -7.74 -9.53 20.03
C LEU A 105 -8.07 -8.09 19.60
N LYS A 106 -7.49 -7.14 20.32
CA LYS A 106 -7.61 -5.69 20.05
C LYS A 106 -6.37 -5.11 19.34
N THR A 107 -5.46 -5.98 18.94
CA THR A 107 -4.23 -5.63 18.21
C THR A 107 -4.55 -4.79 16.97
N VAL A 108 -3.80 -3.72 16.76
CA VAL A 108 -3.87 -2.91 15.56
C VAL A 108 -3.05 -3.58 14.46
N PHE A 109 -3.62 -3.68 13.26
CA PHE A 109 -2.95 -4.24 12.10
C PHE A 109 -2.64 -3.14 11.08
N MET A 110 -1.47 -3.23 10.47
CA MET A 110 -1.06 -2.38 9.36
C MET A 110 -0.41 -3.22 8.26
N GLY A 111 -0.62 -2.83 7.02
CA GLY A 111 0.05 -3.46 5.88
C GLY A 111 0.38 -2.48 4.75
N PRO A 112 1.08 -2.96 3.73
CA PRO A 112 1.42 -2.18 2.54
C PRO A 112 0.22 -2.03 1.59
N GLU A 113 0.42 -1.36 0.46
CA GLU A 113 -0.63 -1.16 -0.56
C GLU A 113 -1.25 -2.47 -1.08
N GLY A 114 -0.51 -3.58 -1.05
CA GLY A 114 -1.00 -4.91 -1.43
C GLY A 114 -2.20 -5.39 -0.59
N VAL A 115 -2.40 -4.83 0.61
CA VAL A 115 -3.60 -5.11 1.42
C VAL A 115 -4.73 -4.11 1.16
N GLY A 116 -4.46 -2.98 0.49
CA GLY A 116 -5.39 -1.90 0.22
C GLY A 116 -6.37 -2.18 -0.93
N ASN A 117 -7.06 -3.30 -0.88
CA ASN A 117 -8.03 -3.73 -1.89
C ASN A 117 -9.44 -3.81 -1.30
N ALA A 118 -10.46 -3.31 -2.02
CA ALA A 118 -11.86 -3.36 -1.56
C ALA A 118 -12.33 -4.78 -1.19
N SER A 119 -11.79 -5.80 -1.85
CA SER A 119 -12.05 -7.21 -1.51
C SER A 119 -11.61 -7.63 -0.10
N LEU A 120 -10.75 -6.85 0.57
CA LEU A 120 -10.41 -7.07 1.98
C LEU A 120 -11.68 -7.09 2.85
N SER A 121 -12.57 -6.12 2.66
CA SER A 121 -13.80 -6.00 3.45
C SER A 121 -14.78 -7.15 3.19
N ASN A 122 -14.76 -7.76 2.00
CA ASN A 122 -15.55 -8.96 1.72
C ASN A 122 -15.07 -10.17 2.55
N ILE A 123 -13.77 -10.23 2.89
CA ILE A 123 -13.17 -11.31 3.69
C ILE A 123 -13.27 -11.01 5.19
N ALA A 124 -12.89 -9.80 5.58
CA ALA A 124 -12.78 -9.39 6.98
C ALA A 124 -14.11 -8.93 7.58
N GLY A 125 -15.03 -8.40 6.75
CA GLY A 125 -16.26 -7.77 7.24
C GLY A 125 -15.97 -6.62 8.21
N ALA A 126 -16.71 -6.54 9.29
CA ALA A 126 -16.53 -5.54 10.33
C ALA A 126 -15.15 -5.58 10.99
N ALA A 127 -14.39 -6.68 10.88
CA ALA A 127 -13.05 -6.80 11.42
C ALA A 127 -12.01 -5.94 10.66
N ALA A 128 -12.35 -5.44 9.48
CA ALA A 128 -11.51 -4.51 8.71
C ALA A 128 -11.41 -3.12 9.35
N GLU A 129 -12.37 -2.77 10.22
CA GLU A 129 -12.40 -1.44 10.86
C GLU A 129 -11.13 -1.15 11.63
N GLY A 130 -10.51 -0.01 11.33
CA GLY A 130 -9.32 0.47 12.02
C GLY A 130 -7.99 -0.14 11.52
N MET A 131 -8.01 -1.01 10.49
CA MET A 131 -6.77 -1.47 9.86
C MET A 131 -6.07 -0.27 9.19
N LEU A 132 -4.76 -0.20 9.36
CA LEU A 132 -3.93 0.83 8.73
C LEU A 132 -3.28 0.27 7.45
N VAL A 133 -3.10 1.14 6.47
CA VAL A 133 -2.50 0.75 5.19
C VAL A 133 -1.68 1.91 4.61
N THR A 134 -0.49 1.60 4.10
CA THR A 134 0.25 2.56 3.27
C THR A 134 -0.21 2.44 1.83
N MET A 135 -0.67 3.54 1.24
CA MET A 135 -1.14 3.60 -0.15
C MET A 135 -0.68 4.88 -0.83
N PRO A 136 -0.71 4.92 -2.16
CA PRO A 136 -0.67 6.17 -2.90
C PRO A 136 -1.79 7.10 -2.45
N LYS A 137 -1.64 8.39 -2.77
CA LYS A 137 -2.71 9.38 -2.54
C LYS A 137 -4.02 8.94 -3.20
N ARG A 138 -5.14 9.27 -2.58
CA ARG A 138 -6.49 8.97 -3.09
C ARG A 138 -6.87 9.94 -4.22
N TYR A 139 -6.40 9.65 -5.43
CA TYR A 139 -6.65 10.45 -6.63
C TYR A 139 -8.11 10.38 -7.10
N ASP A 140 -8.84 9.35 -6.72
CA ASP A 140 -10.30 9.24 -6.94
C ASP A 140 -11.11 10.27 -6.15
N GLN A 141 -10.53 10.85 -5.10
CA GLN A 141 -11.13 11.91 -4.30
C GLN A 141 -10.71 13.32 -4.76
N ASP A 142 -9.82 13.42 -5.73
CA ASP A 142 -9.42 14.70 -6.30
C ASP A 142 -10.55 15.23 -7.22
N PRO A 143 -11.10 16.45 -6.96
CA PRO A 143 -12.13 17.03 -7.80
C PRO A 143 -11.75 17.14 -9.29
N ALA A 144 -10.46 17.32 -9.60
CA ALA A 144 -9.96 17.37 -10.97
C ALA A 144 -10.20 16.07 -11.75
N ASN A 145 -10.32 14.94 -11.05
CA ASN A 145 -10.53 13.63 -11.63
C ASN A 145 -11.99 13.18 -11.68
N SER A 146 -12.94 14.02 -11.26
CA SER A 146 -14.37 13.67 -11.12
C SER A 146 -15.00 13.12 -12.42
N ALA A 147 -14.63 13.65 -13.58
CA ALA A 147 -15.14 13.16 -14.86
C ALA A 147 -14.73 11.70 -15.12
N ILE A 148 -13.48 11.36 -14.84
CA ILE A 148 -12.96 9.99 -15.02
C ILE A 148 -13.58 9.04 -13.98
N VAL A 149 -13.71 9.49 -12.72
CA VAL A 149 -14.40 8.73 -11.67
C VAL A 149 -15.82 8.38 -12.09
N ASN A 150 -16.57 9.36 -12.63
CA ASN A 150 -17.94 9.14 -13.09
C ASN A 150 -18.00 8.17 -14.28
N ALA A 151 -17.08 8.29 -15.24
CA ALA A 151 -17.00 7.38 -16.37
C ALA A 151 -16.70 5.93 -15.95
N LEU A 152 -15.75 5.73 -15.01
CA LEU A 152 -15.46 4.39 -14.47
C LEU A 152 -16.68 3.80 -13.75
N LYS A 153 -17.36 4.58 -12.91
CA LYS A 153 -18.56 4.15 -12.20
C LYS A 153 -19.73 3.80 -13.14
N ALA A 154 -19.90 4.54 -14.23
CA ALA A 154 -20.90 4.26 -15.25
C ALA A 154 -20.69 2.87 -15.90
N GLU A 155 -19.42 2.47 -16.03
CA GLU A 155 -19.02 1.15 -16.51
C GLU A 155 -18.92 0.09 -15.38
N LYS A 156 -19.42 0.39 -14.17
CA LYS A 156 -19.38 -0.49 -12.98
C LYS A 156 -17.95 -0.89 -12.57
N LYS A 157 -16.97 -0.03 -12.85
CA LYS A 157 -15.58 -0.18 -12.42
C LYS A 157 -15.32 0.60 -11.15
N ASP A 158 -14.53 0.03 -10.24
CA ASP A 158 -14.16 0.67 -8.98
C ASP A 158 -12.97 1.65 -9.20
N PRO A 159 -13.14 2.97 -8.98
CA PRO A 159 -12.06 3.94 -9.11
C PRO A 159 -11.14 4.00 -7.88
N SER A 160 -11.47 3.31 -6.78
CA SER A 160 -10.75 3.45 -5.51
C SER A 160 -9.46 2.61 -5.41
N GLY A 161 -9.25 1.68 -6.35
CA GLY A 161 -8.10 0.78 -6.33
C GLY A 161 -6.77 1.53 -6.43
N PRO A 162 -5.73 1.11 -5.69
CA PRO A 162 -4.46 1.85 -5.60
C PRO A 162 -3.72 1.95 -6.95
N TYR A 163 -3.96 1.00 -7.86
CA TYR A 163 -3.28 0.95 -9.15
C TYR A 163 -4.04 1.61 -10.30
N VAL A 164 -5.31 1.96 -10.14
CA VAL A 164 -6.14 2.55 -11.21
C VAL A 164 -5.50 3.82 -11.76
N TRP A 165 -5.17 4.75 -10.89
CA TRP A 165 -4.68 6.07 -11.26
C TRP A 165 -3.24 6.08 -11.74
N ILE A 166 -2.38 5.30 -11.10
CA ILE A 166 -0.98 5.17 -11.54
C ILE A 166 -0.86 4.47 -12.90
N THR A 167 -1.76 3.51 -13.20
CA THR A 167 -1.83 2.86 -14.52
C THR A 167 -2.39 3.83 -15.57
N TYR A 168 -3.43 4.60 -15.22
CA TYR A 168 -3.95 5.64 -16.10
C TYR A 168 -2.87 6.68 -16.44
N ALA A 169 -2.12 7.13 -15.44
CA ALA A 169 -0.99 8.04 -15.62
C ALA A 169 0.12 7.46 -16.48
N ALA A 170 0.37 6.16 -16.42
CA ALA A 170 1.33 5.50 -17.30
C ALA A 170 0.93 5.60 -18.77
N VAL A 171 -0.36 5.35 -19.08
CA VAL A 171 -0.89 5.49 -20.45
C VAL A 171 -0.80 6.95 -20.90
N GLN A 172 -1.23 7.91 -20.05
CA GLN A 172 -1.10 9.34 -20.37
C GLN A 172 0.34 9.76 -20.65
N SER A 173 1.29 9.26 -19.87
CA SER A 173 2.71 9.57 -20.07
C SER A 173 3.21 9.05 -21.42
N LEU A 174 2.87 7.81 -21.76
CA LEU A 174 3.26 7.21 -23.03
C LEU A 174 2.65 7.93 -24.23
N THR A 175 1.34 8.24 -24.20
CA THR A 175 0.68 8.93 -25.30
C THR A 175 1.25 10.34 -25.50
N GLN A 176 1.51 11.10 -24.43
CA GLN A 176 2.15 12.42 -24.55
C GLN A 176 3.56 12.35 -25.15
N ALA A 177 4.35 11.33 -24.78
CA ALA A 177 5.67 11.13 -25.38
C ALA A 177 5.57 10.77 -26.87
N MET A 178 4.62 9.90 -27.25
CA MET A 178 4.36 9.54 -28.65
C MET A 178 3.95 10.78 -29.47
N ASP A 179 3.06 11.62 -28.94
CA ASP A 179 2.60 12.82 -29.59
C ASP A 179 3.74 13.83 -29.81
N ARG A 180 4.63 14.00 -28.83
CA ARG A 180 5.78 14.91 -28.93
C ARG A 180 6.86 14.42 -29.87
N THR A 181 7.13 13.11 -29.87
CA THR A 181 8.24 12.52 -30.64
C THR A 181 7.84 12.05 -32.03
N GLY A 182 6.55 11.79 -32.27
CA GLY A 182 6.08 11.07 -33.45
C GLY A 182 6.59 9.63 -33.55
N SER A 183 7.16 9.09 -32.47
CA SER A 183 7.80 7.77 -32.44
C SER A 183 7.06 6.80 -31.52
N GLN A 184 7.18 5.51 -31.80
CA GLN A 184 6.76 4.41 -30.92
C GLN A 184 7.98 3.62 -30.39
N GLN A 185 9.18 4.07 -30.70
CA GLN A 185 10.39 3.40 -30.24
C GLN A 185 10.65 3.65 -28.76
N PRO A 186 10.86 2.60 -27.95
CA PRO A 186 10.99 2.74 -26.48
C PRO A 186 12.05 3.75 -26.03
N LEU A 187 13.19 3.82 -26.72
CA LEU A 187 14.27 4.74 -26.35
C LEU A 187 13.88 6.19 -26.60
N ASP A 188 13.18 6.50 -27.66
CA ASP A 188 12.71 7.86 -27.97
C ASP A 188 11.74 8.34 -26.89
N LEU A 189 10.79 7.47 -26.52
CA LEU A 189 9.81 7.78 -25.47
C LEU A 189 10.46 7.96 -24.11
N ILE A 190 11.43 7.10 -23.75
CA ILE A 190 12.16 7.21 -22.48
C ILE A 190 12.95 8.52 -22.43
N ASN A 191 13.65 8.88 -23.49
CA ASN A 191 14.44 10.10 -23.56
C ASN A 191 13.55 11.35 -23.46
N ASP A 192 12.42 11.35 -24.17
CA ASP A 192 11.44 12.44 -24.11
C ASP A 192 10.85 12.59 -22.72
N LEU A 193 10.39 11.50 -22.08
CA LEU A 193 9.83 11.53 -20.73
C LEU A 193 10.83 12.00 -19.68
N LYS A 194 12.10 11.62 -19.81
CA LYS A 194 13.16 12.11 -18.90
C LYS A 194 13.42 13.60 -19.07
N ALA A 195 13.34 14.10 -20.30
CA ALA A 195 13.61 15.51 -20.60
C ALA A 195 12.42 16.42 -20.24
N HIS A 196 11.20 15.99 -20.52
CA HIS A 196 10.02 16.87 -20.47
C HIS A 196 8.99 16.48 -19.39
N GLY A 197 9.09 15.27 -18.83
CA GLY A 197 8.08 14.75 -17.91
C GLY A 197 6.75 14.47 -18.58
N ALA A 198 5.69 14.33 -17.77
CA ALA A 198 4.31 14.18 -18.24
C ALA A 198 3.33 14.89 -17.29
N LYS A 199 2.22 15.42 -17.82
CA LYS A 199 1.09 15.96 -17.04
C LYS A 199 0.01 14.89 -16.96
N THR A 200 -0.31 14.43 -15.77
CA THR A 200 -1.18 13.27 -15.60
C THR A 200 -2.26 13.50 -14.56
N VAL A 201 -3.20 12.58 -14.47
CA VAL A 201 -4.27 12.55 -13.44
C VAL A 201 -3.75 12.42 -12.02
N ILE A 202 -2.48 12.04 -11.84
CA ILE A 202 -1.82 12.01 -10.52
C ILE A 202 -0.87 13.20 -10.30
N GLY A 203 -0.94 14.19 -11.18
CA GLY A 203 -0.09 15.37 -11.19
C GLY A 203 1.03 15.32 -12.23
N PRO A 204 1.93 16.31 -12.21
CA PRO A 204 3.10 16.31 -13.06
C PRO A 204 4.10 15.23 -12.62
N LEU A 205 4.56 14.42 -13.56
CA LEU A 205 5.54 13.36 -13.32
C LEU A 205 6.88 13.73 -13.93
N THR A 206 7.94 13.48 -13.17
CA THR A 206 9.33 13.53 -13.62
C THR A 206 10.07 12.31 -13.12
N TRP A 207 11.10 11.91 -13.84
CA TRP A 207 11.86 10.71 -13.54
C TRP A 207 13.34 11.01 -13.34
N ASP A 208 13.97 10.17 -12.56
CA ASP A 208 15.43 10.15 -12.43
C ASP A 208 16.08 9.35 -13.58
N GLU A 209 17.39 9.22 -13.53
CA GLU A 209 18.16 8.49 -14.53
C GLU A 209 17.83 6.99 -14.59
N LYS A 210 17.37 6.40 -13.49
CA LYS A 210 16.96 5.00 -13.41
C LYS A 210 15.54 4.78 -13.92
N GLY A 211 14.76 5.86 -14.11
CA GLY A 211 13.35 5.80 -14.47
C GLY A 211 12.41 5.67 -13.26
N ASP A 212 12.90 6.00 -12.07
CA ASP A 212 12.10 6.06 -10.85
C ASP A 212 11.45 7.45 -10.72
N LEU A 213 10.23 7.50 -10.20
CA LEU A 213 9.52 8.77 -9.98
C LEU A 213 10.21 9.63 -8.93
N LYS A 214 10.38 10.91 -9.24
CA LYS A 214 10.79 11.91 -8.26
C LYS A 214 9.57 12.40 -7.49
N GLY A 215 9.71 12.52 -6.16
CA GLY A 215 8.70 13.13 -5.30
C GLY A 215 7.43 12.31 -5.08
N PHE A 216 7.43 11.01 -5.39
CA PHE A 216 6.30 10.14 -5.05
C PHE A 216 6.24 9.88 -3.55
N GLU A 217 5.06 10.10 -2.97
CA GLU A 217 4.84 9.92 -1.54
C GLU A 217 3.72 8.91 -1.28
N PHE A 218 3.96 8.03 -0.31
CA PHE A 218 2.91 7.20 0.26
C PHE A 218 2.25 7.93 1.43
N GLY A 219 0.92 7.80 1.53
CA GLY A 219 0.15 8.19 2.70
C GLY A 219 -0.19 6.98 3.56
N VAL A 220 -0.58 7.23 4.81
CA VAL A 220 -1.20 6.22 5.66
C VAL A 220 -2.70 6.47 5.73
N PHE A 221 -3.46 5.41 5.51
CA PHE A 221 -4.92 5.43 5.51
C PHE A 221 -5.45 4.44 6.53
N GLN A 222 -6.60 4.77 7.10
CA GLN A 222 -7.38 3.86 7.92
C GLN A 222 -8.48 3.22 7.07
N TRP A 223 -8.60 1.91 7.16
CA TRP A 223 -9.63 1.14 6.48
C TRP A 223 -10.89 1.07 7.32
N HIS A 224 -12.06 1.09 6.66
CA HIS A 224 -13.36 1.01 7.29
C HIS A 224 -14.10 -0.28 6.91
N ALA A 225 -15.05 -0.67 7.76
CA ALA A 225 -15.81 -1.92 7.59
C ALA A 225 -16.62 -1.95 6.29
N ASP A 226 -17.02 -0.79 5.76
CA ASP A 226 -17.75 -0.65 4.50
C ASP A 226 -16.86 -0.76 3.25
N GLY A 227 -15.55 -0.98 3.42
CA GLY A 227 -14.57 -1.05 2.34
C GLY A 227 -14.02 0.29 1.89
N SER A 228 -14.46 1.38 2.51
CA SER A 228 -13.85 2.70 2.28
C SER A 228 -12.56 2.87 3.07
N SER A 229 -11.81 3.91 2.76
CA SER A 229 -10.65 4.32 3.54
C SER A 229 -10.58 5.83 3.64
N SER A 230 -10.02 6.33 4.74
CA SER A 230 -9.78 7.74 4.99
C SER A 230 -8.33 7.98 5.41
N ALA A 231 -7.83 9.21 5.23
CA ALA A 231 -6.49 9.54 5.72
C ALA A 231 -6.39 9.28 7.22
N ALA A 232 -5.38 8.53 7.63
CA ALA A 232 -5.15 8.25 9.04
C ALA A 232 -4.63 9.53 9.75
N LYS A 233 -5.14 9.79 10.96
CA LYS A 233 -4.88 11.02 11.73
C LYS A 233 -3.61 10.94 12.56
#